data_31014815a724aa7bd3fa437a336e175b
#
_entry.id   31014815a724aa7bd3fa437a336e175b
#
_cell.length_a   1.000
_cell.length_b   1.000
_cell.length_c   1.000
_cell.angle_alpha   90.00
_cell.angle_beta   90.00
_cell.angle_gamma   90.00
#
_symmetry.space_group_name_H-M   'P 1'
#
loop_
_entity.id
_entity.type
_entity.pdbx_description
1 polymer ?
#
loop_
_entity_poly.entity_id
_entity_poly.type
_entity_poly.pdbx_seq_one_letter_code
_entity_poly.pdbx_strand_id
1 'polypeptide(L)'
;MAILTRMLGSPLFVEIRRGAVDRLAELLTERHISSDGTVLVALGRGQGEAIWATLEESLPRAGVFVVQSASLDCASELLKRLDERDYDAVVGIGGGRTLDVAKYAATRAALPMIAVATNLAHDGICSPVSSLTHPGGSGSFGVAMPLAVMVDLDYVHRAPPRMVRSGIGDAISNLSAIEDWYLAHRHRGEAVDGLAVTFARTAAEAMLHRQDDIASDDFLIALAEALILSGMAMSVAGTSRPCSGACHEIIHSINALHPTVSNHGELAGLGALFAFFLREDQPRFDLVLRCLLRHGLPVHPADVGLDEEQFLEAVLHAPATRPDRYTILEHLDLGREDMRARVTQFGQLTRPDGLRLVQEATR
;
A
#
# COMPACT_ATOMS: atom_id res chain seq x y z
N MET A 1 -1.29 -32.97 -17.26
CA MET A 1 -0.10 -32.17 -17.57
C MET A 1 -0.32 -30.76 -17.05
N ALA A 2 0.47 -30.28 -16.12
CA ALA A 2 0.33 -28.92 -15.60
C ALA A 2 0.73 -27.91 -16.69
N ILE A 3 -0.13 -26.96 -17.00
CA ILE A 3 0.20 -25.85 -17.90
C ILE A 3 1.05 -24.85 -17.08
N LEU A 4 2.33 -24.73 -17.43
CA LEU A 4 3.25 -23.81 -16.75
C LEU A 4 3.25 -22.40 -17.34
N THR A 5 2.52 -22.18 -18.44
CA THR A 5 2.45 -20.88 -19.11
C THR A 5 1.48 -19.97 -18.37
N ARG A 6 1.98 -18.84 -17.87
CA ARG A 6 1.18 -17.73 -17.34
C ARG A 6 1.81 -16.40 -17.71
N MET A 7 0.99 -15.36 -17.87
CA MET A 7 1.49 -14.00 -18.03
C MET A 7 1.76 -13.41 -16.64
N LEU A 8 2.94 -12.83 -16.48
CA LEU A 8 3.33 -12.11 -15.28
C LEU A 8 3.34 -10.62 -15.61
N GLY A 9 2.51 -9.85 -14.94
CA GLY A 9 2.57 -8.39 -15.00
C GLY A 9 3.78 -7.91 -14.20
N SER A 10 4.59 -7.04 -14.79
CA SER A 10 5.67 -6.31 -14.12
C SER A 10 5.80 -4.93 -14.75
N PRO A 11 6.32 -3.92 -14.04
CA PRO A 11 6.68 -2.67 -14.70
C PRO A 11 7.68 -2.92 -15.82
N LEU A 12 7.53 -2.18 -16.93
CA LEU A 12 8.49 -2.20 -18.04
C LEU A 12 9.85 -1.66 -17.58
N PHE A 13 9.82 -0.64 -16.72
CA PHE A 13 11.00 -0.13 -16.03
C PHE A 13 10.64 0.43 -14.66
N VAL A 14 11.64 0.50 -13.81
CA VAL A 14 11.62 1.16 -12.50
C VAL A 14 12.82 2.10 -12.42
N GLU A 15 12.57 3.36 -12.09
CA GLU A 15 13.63 4.38 -11.92
C GLU A 15 13.55 4.91 -10.49
N ILE A 16 14.53 4.59 -9.64
CA ILE A 16 14.58 5.03 -8.24
C ILE A 16 15.93 5.71 -8.02
N ARG A 17 15.94 7.03 -7.98
CA ARG A 17 17.15 7.84 -7.72
C ARG A 17 16.80 9.31 -7.52
N ARG A 18 17.77 10.11 -7.13
CA ARG A 18 17.63 11.58 -7.16
C ARG A 18 17.56 12.07 -8.61
N GLY A 19 16.72 13.07 -8.86
CA GLY A 19 16.49 13.63 -10.19
C GLY A 19 15.90 12.63 -11.18
N ALA A 20 15.16 11.61 -10.72
CA ALA A 20 14.52 10.63 -11.60
C ALA A 20 13.51 11.29 -12.55
N VAL A 21 12.79 12.28 -12.06
CA VAL A 21 11.74 12.99 -12.81
C VAL A 21 12.29 13.71 -14.04
N ASP A 22 13.50 14.22 -13.99
CA ASP A 22 14.13 14.97 -15.11
C ASP A 22 14.24 14.11 -16.38
N ARG A 23 14.23 12.78 -16.24
CA ARG A 23 14.31 11.83 -17.35
C ARG A 23 12.96 11.40 -17.91
N LEU A 24 11.85 11.88 -17.36
CA LEU A 24 10.52 11.38 -17.75
C LEU A 24 10.27 11.50 -19.26
N ALA A 25 10.52 12.68 -19.84
CA ALA A 25 10.29 12.92 -21.28
C ALA A 25 11.20 12.04 -22.16
N GLU A 26 12.47 11.88 -21.79
CA GLU A 26 13.41 10.98 -22.45
C GLU A 26 12.93 9.52 -22.38
N LEU A 27 12.56 9.03 -21.20
CA LEU A 27 12.10 7.65 -20.99
C LEU A 27 10.82 7.34 -21.73
N LEU A 28 9.87 8.28 -21.84
CA LEU A 28 8.67 8.10 -22.67
C LEU A 28 9.02 7.77 -24.10
N THR A 29 10.02 8.46 -24.67
CA THR A 29 10.47 8.24 -26.05
C THR A 29 11.34 7.00 -26.19
N GLU A 30 12.34 6.82 -25.34
CA GLU A 30 13.26 5.67 -25.37
C GLU A 30 12.55 4.33 -25.21
N ARG A 31 11.51 4.30 -24.38
CA ARG A 31 10.71 3.11 -24.11
C ARG A 31 9.52 2.93 -25.06
N HIS A 32 9.42 3.77 -26.09
CA HIS A 32 8.35 3.73 -27.09
C HIS A 32 6.94 3.83 -26.49
N ILE A 33 6.79 4.58 -25.37
CA ILE A 33 5.51 4.81 -24.72
C ILE A 33 4.79 5.98 -25.40
N SER A 34 5.50 7.06 -25.67
CA SER A 34 5.03 8.20 -26.47
C SER A 34 6.20 8.76 -27.28
N SER A 35 5.99 8.96 -28.58
CA SER A 35 7.04 9.46 -29.48
C SER A 35 7.23 10.98 -29.41
N ASP A 36 6.23 11.71 -28.94
CA ASP A 36 6.20 13.17 -28.97
C ASP A 36 5.65 13.81 -27.68
N GLY A 37 5.49 13.00 -26.61
CA GLY A 37 5.00 13.48 -25.32
C GLY A 37 3.50 13.74 -25.29
N THR A 38 2.72 13.16 -26.19
CA THR A 38 1.25 13.26 -26.18
C THR A 38 0.66 12.41 -25.07
N VAL A 39 0.83 12.84 -23.82
CA VAL A 39 0.35 12.15 -22.61
C VAL A 39 -0.60 13.03 -21.80
N LEU A 40 -1.48 12.41 -21.01
CA LEU A 40 -2.29 13.15 -20.03
C LEU A 40 -1.63 13.03 -18.65
N VAL A 41 -1.23 14.13 -18.07
CA VAL A 41 -0.58 14.20 -16.76
C VAL A 41 -1.62 14.49 -15.70
N ALA A 42 -1.85 13.52 -14.81
CA ALA A 42 -2.69 13.65 -13.62
C ALA A 42 -1.83 14.11 -12.43
N LEU A 43 -2.05 15.33 -11.94
CA LEU A 43 -1.24 15.97 -10.93
C LEU A 43 -1.89 15.93 -9.55
N GLY A 44 -1.12 15.54 -8.53
CA GLY A 44 -1.45 15.85 -7.15
C GLY A 44 -1.10 17.29 -6.81
N ARG A 45 -1.90 17.92 -5.96
CA ARG A 45 -1.59 19.26 -5.46
C ARG A 45 -0.28 19.30 -4.68
N GLY A 46 0.39 20.43 -4.70
CA GLY A 46 1.65 20.67 -4.00
C GLY A 46 2.85 20.09 -4.76
N GLN A 47 3.41 18.98 -4.32
CA GLN A 47 4.61 18.42 -4.99
C GLN A 47 4.37 18.02 -6.45
N GLY A 48 3.18 17.51 -6.78
CA GLY A 48 2.86 17.16 -8.18
C GLY A 48 2.88 18.40 -9.09
N GLU A 49 2.31 19.50 -8.63
CA GLU A 49 2.33 20.79 -9.37
C GLU A 49 3.76 21.35 -9.47
N ALA A 50 4.56 21.24 -8.40
CA ALA A 50 5.95 21.68 -8.42
C ALA A 50 6.81 20.86 -9.39
N ILE A 51 6.59 19.54 -9.48
CA ILE A 51 7.24 18.67 -10.45
C ILE A 51 6.82 19.07 -11.87
N TRP A 52 5.53 19.28 -12.09
CA TRP A 52 5.04 19.64 -13.41
C TRP A 52 5.68 20.92 -13.93
N ALA A 53 5.83 21.93 -13.08
CA ALA A 53 6.49 23.18 -13.46
C ALA A 53 7.94 22.99 -13.95
N THR A 54 8.61 21.88 -13.62
CA THR A 54 9.95 21.55 -14.16
C THR A 54 9.88 20.73 -15.46
N LEU A 55 8.74 20.12 -15.76
CA LEU A 55 8.57 19.20 -16.88
C LEU A 55 7.82 19.80 -18.07
N GLU A 56 7.01 20.85 -17.87
CA GLU A 56 6.09 21.35 -18.90
C GLU A 56 6.81 21.78 -20.20
N GLU A 57 8.02 22.33 -20.11
CA GLU A 57 8.81 22.68 -21.28
C GLU A 57 9.29 21.44 -22.07
N SER A 58 9.55 20.32 -21.37
CA SER A 58 10.00 19.07 -21.99
C SER A 58 8.85 18.22 -22.54
N LEU A 59 7.61 18.52 -22.15
CA LEU A 59 6.39 17.83 -22.55
C LEU A 59 5.33 18.80 -23.13
N PRO A 60 5.65 19.56 -24.19
CA PRO A 60 4.81 20.67 -24.68
C PRO A 60 3.45 20.20 -25.26
N ARG A 61 3.30 18.91 -25.52
CA ARG A 61 2.07 18.30 -26.04
C ARG A 61 1.23 17.62 -24.98
N ALA A 62 1.69 17.59 -23.73
CA ALA A 62 0.95 16.96 -22.64
C ALA A 62 -0.33 17.75 -22.31
N GLY A 63 -1.39 17.01 -22.00
CA GLY A 63 -2.55 17.56 -21.31
C GLY A 63 -2.34 17.49 -19.81
N VAL A 64 -3.00 18.36 -19.04
CA VAL A 64 -2.89 18.39 -17.58
C VAL A 64 -4.26 18.27 -16.93
N PHE A 65 -4.34 17.46 -15.87
CA PHE A 65 -5.51 17.31 -15.02
C PHE A 65 -5.07 17.33 -13.53
N VAL A 66 -5.63 18.25 -12.75
CA VAL A 66 -5.33 18.35 -11.32
C VAL A 66 -6.33 17.50 -10.53
N VAL A 67 -5.84 16.47 -9.87
CA VAL A 67 -6.64 15.54 -9.04
C VAL A 67 -7.06 16.24 -7.75
N GLN A 68 -8.37 16.41 -7.58
CA GLN A 68 -8.95 17.11 -6.43
C GLN A 68 -9.19 16.16 -5.23
N SER A 69 -9.60 14.94 -5.50
CA SER A 69 -9.93 13.93 -4.49
C SER A 69 -9.68 12.51 -5.01
N ALA A 70 -9.49 11.54 -4.11
CA ALA A 70 -9.45 10.13 -4.46
C ALA A 70 -10.89 9.57 -4.55
N SER A 71 -11.67 10.01 -5.52
CA SER A 71 -13.06 9.62 -5.70
C SER A 71 -13.33 9.09 -7.11
N LEU A 72 -14.39 8.28 -7.24
CA LEU A 72 -14.87 7.81 -8.54
C LEU A 72 -15.31 8.99 -9.44
N ASP A 73 -15.86 10.05 -8.84
CA ASP A 73 -16.26 11.23 -9.60
C ASP A 73 -15.04 11.90 -10.22
N CYS A 74 -13.97 12.12 -9.44
CA CYS A 74 -12.72 12.70 -9.94
C CYS A 74 -12.07 11.81 -11.02
N ALA A 75 -12.09 10.49 -10.81
CA ALA A 75 -11.61 9.54 -11.82
C ALA A 75 -12.44 9.55 -13.10
N SER A 76 -13.77 9.75 -12.98
CA SER A 76 -14.67 9.88 -14.13
C SER A 76 -14.45 11.20 -14.88
N GLU A 77 -14.12 12.28 -14.19
CA GLU A 77 -13.73 13.55 -14.82
C GLU A 77 -12.42 13.41 -15.60
N LEU A 78 -11.42 12.74 -15.01
CA LEU A 78 -10.16 12.42 -15.71
C LEU A 78 -10.42 11.56 -16.95
N LEU A 79 -11.31 10.58 -16.87
CA LEU A 79 -11.69 9.72 -18.00
C LEU A 79 -12.31 10.54 -19.13
N LYS A 80 -13.25 11.47 -18.81
CA LYS A 80 -13.81 12.39 -19.83
C LYS A 80 -12.71 13.24 -20.49
N ARG A 81 -11.71 13.67 -19.72
CA ARG A 81 -10.57 14.43 -20.25
C ARG A 81 -9.73 13.59 -21.22
N LEU A 82 -9.60 12.27 -20.97
CA LEU A 82 -8.94 11.33 -21.89
C LEU A 82 -9.70 11.16 -23.22
N ASP A 83 -11.02 11.30 -23.21
CA ASP A 83 -11.86 11.18 -24.42
C ASP A 83 -11.76 12.43 -25.35
N GLU A 84 -11.19 13.54 -24.88
CA GLU A 84 -11.12 14.79 -25.69
C GLU A 84 -10.08 14.74 -26.80
N ARG A 85 -9.08 13.89 -26.69
CA ARG A 85 -8.04 13.68 -27.73
C ARG A 85 -7.33 12.35 -27.50
N ASP A 86 -6.68 11.83 -28.55
CA ASP A 86 -5.87 10.64 -28.47
C ASP A 86 -4.60 10.92 -27.64
N TYR A 87 -4.48 10.22 -26.50
CA TYR A 87 -3.30 10.20 -25.65
C TYR A 87 -2.61 8.85 -25.75
N ASP A 88 -1.27 8.83 -25.70
CA ASP A 88 -0.48 7.60 -25.73
C ASP A 88 -0.43 6.91 -24.34
N ALA A 89 -0.49 7.72 -23.28
CA ALA A 89 -0.38 7.24 -21.90
C ALA A 89 -0.97 8.24 -20.89
N VAL A 90 -1.19 7.76 -19.67
CA VAL A 90 -1.45 8.58 -18.48
C VAL A 90 -0.21 8.61 -17.61
N VAL A 91 0.22 9.79 -17.18
CA VAL A 91 1.30 9.97 -16.21
C VAL A 91 0.69 10.49 -14.91
N GLY A 92 0.68 9.68 -13.85
CA GLY A 92 0.23 10.13 -12.53
C GLY A 92 1.40 10.65 -11.72
N ILE A 93 1.39 11.93 -11.33
CA ILE A 93 2.45 12.57 -10.52
C ILE A 93 1.89 12.97 -9.16
N GLY A 94 2.23 12.22 -8.12
CA GLY A 94 1.72 12.51 -6.78
C GLY A 94 1.84 11.35 -5.80
N GLY A 95 1.13 11.45 -4.68
CA GLY A 95 0.97 10.36 -3.71
C GLY A 95 -0.17 9.42 -4.09
N GLY A 96 -0.44 8.43 -3.24
CA GLY A 96 -1.39 7.35 -3.48
C GLY A 96 -2.75 7.80 -4.02
N ARG A 97 -3.33 8.87 -3.48
CA ARG A 97 -4.62 9.42 -3.96
C ARG A 97 -4.60 9.78 -5.44
N THR A 98 -3.53 10.43 -5.89
CA THR A 98 -3.37 10.82 -7.30
C THR A 98 -3.15 9.61 -8.18
N LEU A 99 -2.29 8.68 -7.72
CA LEU A 99 -1.97 7.48 -8.46
C LEU A 99 -3.19 6.56 -8.60
N ASP A 100 -4.05 6.47 -7.59
CA ASP A 100 -5.27 5.66 -7.65
C ASP A 100 -6.28 6.20 -8.67
N VAL A 101 -6.47 7.53 -8.72
CA VAL A 101 -7.31 8.18 -9.74
C VAL A 101 -6.74 7.94 -11.13
N ALA A 102 -5.43 8.14 -11.32
CA ALA A 102 -4.74 7.93 -12.60
C ALA A 102 -4.80 6.48 -13.07
N LYS A 103 -4.52 5.50 -12.18
CA LYS A 103 -4.62 4.06 -12.49
C LYS A 103 -6.03 3.66 -12.93
N TYR A 104 -7.04 4.13 -12.20
CA TYR A 104 -8.43 3.82 -12.53
C TYR A 104 -8.83 4.36 -13.91
N ALA A 105 -8.57 5.65 -14.17
CA ALA A 105 -8.91 6.27 -15.45
C ALA A 105 -8.13 5.66 -16.61
N ALA A 106 -6.81 5.45 -16.47
CA ALA A 106 -5.97 4.82 -17.49
C ALA A 106 -6.46 3.40 -17.82
N THR A 107 -6.81 2.60 -16.79
CA THR A 107 -7.35 1.24 -16.99
C THR A 107 -8.67 1.28 -17.77
N ARG A 108 -9.57 2.22 -17.45
CA ARG A 108 -10.86 2.36 -18.16
C ARG A 108 -10.69 2.83 -19.60
N ALA A 109 -9.69 3.66 -19.87
CA ALA A 109 -9.34 4.12 -21.21
C ALA A 109 -8.47 3.11 -21.99
N ALA A 110 -8.11 1.99 -21.40
CA ALA A 110 -7.16 1.00 -21.96
C ALA A 110 -5.80 1.62 -22.35
N LEU A 111 -5.36 2.64 -21.60
CA LEU A 111 -4.07 3.30 -21.78
C LEU A 111 -3.04 2.81 -20.77
N PRO A 112 -1.75 2.74 -21.14
CA PRO A 112 -0.68 2.52 -20.17
C PRO A 112 -0.59 3.68 -19.19
N MET A 113 -0.17 3.39 -17.94
CA MET A 113 0.01 4.39 -16.89
C MET A 113 1.43 4.36 -16.35
N ILE A 114 2.04 5.53 -16.21
CA ILE A 114 3.32 5.74 -15.56
C ILE A 114 3.07 6.36 -14.19
N ALA A 115 3.54 5.71 -13.12
CA ALA A 115 3.45 6.22 -11.77
C ALA A 115 4.72 7.00 -11.40
N VAL A 116 4.58 8.28 -11.13
CA VAL A 116 5.63 9.15 -10.57
C VAL A 116 5.27 9.42 -9.11
N ALA A 117 5.85 8.61 -8.21
CA ALA A 117 5.53 8.65 -6.80
C ALA A 117 6.30 9.77 -6.09
N THR A 118 5.58 10.64 -5.36
CA THR A 118 6.16 11.73 -4.57
C THR A 118 6.34 11.37 -3.09
N ASN A 119 5.91 10.18 -2.68
CA ASN A 119 6.12 9.63 -1.35
C ASN A 119 6.00 8.10 -1.39
N LEU A 120 6.42 7.44 -0.32
CA LEU A 120 6.47 5.99 -0.18
C LEU A 120 5.52 5.53 0.95
N ALA A 121 4.25 5.91 0.89
CA ALA A 121 3.31 5.66 1.98
C ALA A 121 2.68 4.24 1.96
N HIS A 122 2.57 3.61 0.80
CA HIS A 122 2.01 2.27 0.62
C HIS A 122 2.28 1.71 -0.79
N ASP A 123 2.00 0.45 -1.00
CA ASP A 123 2.21 -0.29 -2.26
C ASP A 123 1.37 0.19 -3.46
N GLY A 124 0.43 1.11 -3.24
CA GLY A 124 -0.38 1.75 -4.29
C GLY A 124 0.44 2.40 -5.40
N ILE A 125 1.75 2.58 -5.21
CA ILE A 125 2.67 3.05 -6.25
C ILE A 125 2.81 2.05 -7.41
N CYS A 126 2.56 0.77 -7.16
CA CYS A 126 2.70 -0.30 -8.16
C CYS A 126 1.55 -1.31 -8.16
N SER A 127 0.66 -1.30 -7.15
CA SER A 127 -0.39 -2.32 -7.00
C SER A 127 -1.45 -2.24 -8.10
N PRO A 128 -2.04 -3.41 -8.50
CA PRO A 128 -3.16 -3.47 -9.44
C PRO A 128 -4.50 -3.16 -8.76
N VAL A 129 -4.49 -2.25 -7.78
CA VAL A 129 -5.67 -1.83 -7.01
C VAL A 129 -5.71 -0.31 -6.91
N SER A 130 -6.88 0.27 -7.04
CA SER A 130 -7.17 1.67 -6.74
C SER A 130 -8.20 1.77 -5.62
N SER A 131 -7.91 2.54 -4.59
CA SER A 131 -8.83 2.83 -3.49
C SER A 131 -9.49 4.19 -3.72
N LEU A 132 -10.80 4.18 -4.00
CA LEU A 132 -11.56 5.39 -4.34
C LEU A 132 -12.82 5.48 -3.50
N THR A 133 -13.16 6.71 -3.10
CA THR A 133 -14.43 6.99 -2.43
C THR A 133 -15.57 7.09 -3.43
N HIS A 134 -16.76 6.68 -3.01
CA HIS A 134 -18.01 6.77 -3.77
C HIS A 134 -19.18 6.98 -2.79
N PRO A 135 -20.42 7.25 -3.24
CA PRO A 135 -21.55 7.53 -2.34
C PRO A 135 -21.84 6.45 -1.29
N GLY A 136 -21.43 5.19 -1.54
CA GLY A 136 -21.55 4.08 -0.59
C GLY A 136 -20.36 3.89 0.36
N GLY A 137 -19.36 4.80 0.34
CA GLY A 137 -18.15 4.71 1.17
C GLY A 137 -16.85 4.60 0.36
N SER A 138 -15.84 3.92 0.90
CA SER A 138 -14.59 3.63 0.19
C SER A 138 -14.63 2.25 -0.44
N GLY A 139 -14.20 2.14 -1.69
CA GLY A 139 -14.11 0.89 -2.45
C GLY A 139 -12.72 0.64 -2.99
N SER A 140 -12.37 -0.65 -3.12
CA SER A 140 -11.16 -1.11 -3.79
C SER A 140 -11.52 -1.64 -5.18
N PHE A 141 -10.90 -1.09 -6.22
CA PHE A 141 -11.17 -1.40 -7.62
C PHE A 141 -9.95 -2.08 -8.24
N GLY A 142 -10.16 -3.22 -8.89
CA GLY A 142 -9.14 -3.86 -9.70
C GLY A 142 -8.81 -3.01 -10.93
N VAL A 143 -7.53 -2.73 -11.13
CA VAL A 143 -6.99 -1.90 -12.22
C VAL A 143 -5.75 -2.54 -12.80
N ALA A 144 -5.29 -2.08 -13.96
CA ALA A 144 -4.00 -2.45 -14.49
C ALA A 144 -2.89 -1.89 -13.58
N MET A 145 -1.86 -2.70 -13.37
CA MET A 145 -0.63 -2.25 -12.72
C MET A 145 0.04 -1.17 -13.58
N PRO A 146 0.70 -0.15 -13.00
CA PRO A 146 1.46 0.82 -13.77
C PRO A 146 2.48 0.15 -14.70
N LEU A 147 2.55 0.62 -15.94
CA LEU A 147 3.54 0.17 -16.92
C LEU A 147 4.97 0.52 -16.48
N ALA A 148 5.12 1.64 -15.77
CA ALA A 148 6.40 2.07 -15.22
C ALA A 148 6.21 2.77 -13.88
N VAL A 149 7.24 2.70 -13.03
CA VAL A 149 7.27 3.37 -11.72
C VAL A 149 8.54 4.23 -11.65
N MET A 150 8.36 5.50 -11.34
CA MET A 150 9.44 6.45 -11.07
C MET A 150 9.33 6.95 -9.63
N VAL A 151 10.42 6.88 -8.91
CA VAL A 151 10.54 7.41 -7.55
C VAL A 151 11.72 8.37 -7.51
N ASP A 152 11.42 9.65 -7.38
CA ASP A 152 12.46 10.66 -7.25
C ASP A 152 12.71 10.95 -5.77
N LEU A 153 13.89 10.57 -5.30
CA LEU A 153 14.27 10.67 -3.90
C LEU A 153 14.29 12.11 -3.39
N ASP A 154 14.55 13.11 -4.26
CA ASP A 154 14.51 14.51 -3.85
C ASP A 154 13.11 14.96 -3.42
N TYR A 155 12.06 14.41 -4.04
CA TYR A 155 10.67 14.66 -3.65
C TYR A 155 10.24 13.78 -2.48
N VAL A 156 10.71 12.53 -2.40
CA VAL A 156 10.46 11.67 -1.24
C VAL A 156 11.03 12.28 0.04
N HIS A 157 12.23 12.85 -0.01
CA HIS A 157 12.83 13.57 1.13
C HIS A 157 12.03 14.79 1.58
N ARG A 158 11.31 15.43 0.69
CA ARG A 158 10.43 16.58 1.03
C ARG A 158 9.08 16.14 1.60
N ALA A 159 8.71 14.87 1.42
CA ALA A 159 7.50 14.34 2.00
C ALA A 159 7.62 14.20 3.53
N PRO A 160 6.52 14.31 4.28
CA PRO A 160 6.56 14.10 5.72
C PRO A 160 7.14 12.72 6.06
N PRO A 161 8.07 12.59 7.04
CA PRO A 161 8.66 11.29 7.44
C PRO A 161 7.62 10.23 7.82
N ARG A 162 6.43 10.66 8.22
CA ARG A 162 5.29 9.79 8.50
C ARG A 162 4.87 8.96 7.27
N MET A 163 5.11 9.45 6.05
CA MET A 163 4.81 8.69 4.82
C MET A 163 5.77 7.51 4.65
N VAL A 164 7.04 7.69 4.98
CA VAL A 164 8.03 6.60 4.99
C VAL A 164 7.64 5.54 6.04
N ARG A 165 7.30 5.96 7.26
CA ARG A 165 6.80 5.05 8.30
C ARG A 165 5.57 4.27 7.84
N SER A 166 4.62 4.95 7.21
CA SER A 166 3.45 4.31 6.64
C SER A 166 3.85 3.19 5.65
N GLY A 167 4.78 3.44 4.74
CA GLY A 167 5.27 2.42 3.81
C GLY A 167 5.93 1.22 4.49
N ILE A 168 6.68 1.46 5.56
CA ILE A 168 7.28 0.37 6.36
C ILE A 168 6.18 -0.52 6.94
N GLY A 169 5.16 0.06 7.58
CA GLY A 169 4.06 -0.70 8.19
C GLY A 169 3.25 -1.46 7.14
N ASP A 170 3.04 -0.86 5.97
CA ASP A 170 2.36 -1.48 4.84
C ASP A 170 3.13 -2.72 4.34
N ALA A 171 4.42 -2.58 4.03
CA ALA A 171 5.27 -3.69 3.57
C ALA A 171 5.35 -4.83 4.60
N ILE A 172 5.51 -4.52 5.89
CA ILE A 172 5.60 -5.52 6.96
C ILE A 172 4.30 -6.29 7.15
N SER A 173 3.15 -5.64 6.91
CA SER A 173 1.84 -6.27 7.04
C SER A 173 1.65 -7.49 6.13
N ASN A 174 2.43 -7.60 5.05
CA ASN A 174 2.44 -8.76 4.16
C ASN A 174 2.71 -10.07 4.90
N LEU A 175 3.54 -10.06 5.95
CA LEU A 175 3.81 -11.28 6.74
C LEU A 175 2.53 -11.84 7.35
N SER A 176 1.68 -10.96 7.90
CA SER A 176 0.40 -11.39 8.46
C SER A 176 -0.58 -11.83 7.36
N ALA A 177 -0.61 -11.12 6.24
CA ALA A 177 -1.46 -11.45 5.10
C ALA A 177 -1.13 -12.82 4.49
N ILE A 178 0.14 -13.16 4.37
CA ILE A 178 0.61 -14.48 3.92
C ILE A 178 0.12 -15.58 4.84
N GLU A 179 0.18 -15.40 6.16
CA GLU A 179 -0.29 -16.40 7.12
C GLU A 179 -1.82 -16.57 7.06
N ASP A 180 -2.58 -15.49 6.81
CA ASP A 180 -4.01 -15.57 6.54
C ASP A 180 -4.30 -16.34 5.25
N TRP A 181 -3.53 -16.12 4.21
CA TRP A 181 -3.69 -16.84 2.95
C TRP A 181 -3.40 -18.35 3.11
N TYR A 182 -2.34 -18.70 3.83
CA TYR A 182 -2.10 -20.11 4.19
C TYR A 182 -3.17 -20.69 5.10
N LEU A 183 -3.75 -19.91 6.00
CA LEU A 183 -4.86 -20.33 6.84
C LEU A 183 -6.09 -20.64 5.97
N ALA A 184 -6.44 -19.75 5.03
CA ALA A 184 -7.53 -19.96 4.07
C ALA A 184 -7.26 -21.19 3.19
N HIS A 185 -6.02 -21.42 2.77
CA HIS A 185 -5.63 -22.62 2.03
C HIS A 185 -5.95 -23.90 2.84
N ARG A 186 -5.52 -23.95 4.10
CA ARG A 186 -5.72 -25.14 4.98
C ARG A 186 -7.18 -25.43 5.28
N HIS A 187 -8.00 -24.38 5.49
CA HIS A 187 -9.37 -24.53 6.01
C HIS A 187 -10.46 -24.36 4.96
N ARG A 188 -10.16 -23.72 3.82
CA ARG A 188 -11.11 -23.42 2.75
C ARG A 188 -10.68 -23.93 1.38
N GLY A 189 -9.47 -24.51 1.28
CA GLY A 189 -8.93 -25.00 0.01
C GLY A 189 -8.56 -23.89 -0.98
N GLU A 190 -8.40 -22.64 -0.51
CA GLU A 190 -8.02 -21.52 -1.36
C GLU A 190 -6.62 -21.73 -1.96
N ALA A 191 -6.48 -21.51 -3.26
CA ALA A 191 -5.19 -21.69 -3.92
C ALA A 191 -4.18 -20.60 -3.49
N VAL A 192 -2.96 -20.99 -3.15
CA VAL A 192 -1.85 -20.08 -2.81
C VAL A 192 -0.84 -20.08 -3.95
N ASP A 193 -0.46 -18.89 -4.42
CA ASP A 193 0.60 -18.71 -5.40
C ASP A 193 1.96 -18.53 -4.71
N GLY A 194 2.86 -19.50 -4.89
CA GLY A 194 4.17 -19.50 -4.25
C GLY A 194 5.09 -18.35 -4.70
N LEU A 195 4.97 -17.87 -5.95
CA LEU A 195 5.76 -16.75 -6.44
C LEU A 195 5.26 -15.43 -5.82
N ALA A 196 3.95 -15.26 -5.74
CA ALA A 196 3.35 -14.11 -5.06
C ALA A 196 3.74 -14.06 -3.58
N VAL A 197 3.69 -15.20 -2.88
CA VAL A 197 4.18 -15.31 -1.50
C VAL A 197 5.66 -14.92 -1.40
N THR A 198 6.50 -15.37 -2.32
CA THR A 198 7.94 -15.02 -2.32
C THR A 198 8.13 -13.51 -2.46
N PHE A 199 7.43 -12.84 -3.38
CA PHE A 199 7.54 -11.40 -3.55
C PHE A 199 7.05 -10.63 -2.31
N ALA A 200 5.87 -10.95 -1.78
CA ALA A 200 5.32 -10.29 -0.61
C ALA A 200 6.18 -10.50 0.64
N ARG A 201 6.73 -11.71 0.82
CA ARG A 201 7.64 -12.02 1.92
C ARG A 201 8.95 -11.23 1.80
N THR A 202 9.58 -11.23 0.62
CA THR A 202 10.82 -10.48 0.36
C THR A 202 10.62 -8.98 0.62
N ALA A 203 9.48 -8.42 0.19
CA ALA A 203 9.12 -7.03 0.47
C ALA A 203 9.10 -6.72 1.97
N ALA A 204 8.47 -7.57 2.77
CA ALA A 204 8.39 -7.40 4.22
C ALA A 204 9.75 -7.59 4.90
N GLU A 205 10.48 -8.64 4.54
CA GLU A 205 11.80 -8.96 5.12
C GLU A 205 12.84 -7.89 4.81
N ALA A 206 12.73 -7.22 3.65
CA ALA A 206 13.58 -6.08 3.31
C ALA A 206 13.51 -4.94 4.34
N MET A 207 12.35 -4.73 4.98
CA MET A 207 12.18 -3.69 6.02
C MET A 207 12.42 -4.20 7.44
N LEU A 208 12.14 -5.48 7.68
CA LEU A 208 12.06 -6.07 9.02
C LEU A 208 13.34 -5.95 9.84
N HIS A 209 14.49 -6.06 9.18
CA HIS A 209 15.81 -6.10 9.84
C HIS A 209 16.65 -4.83 9.64
N ARG A 210 16.17 -3.86 8.85
CA ARG A 210 16.91 -2.62 8.63
C ARG A 210 17.05 -1.79 9.89
N GLN A 211 18.25 -1.19 10.06
CA GLN A 211 18.59 -0.36 11.21
C GLN A 211 19.13 1.01 10.80
N ASP A 212 19.31 1.23 9.51
CA ASP A 212 19.74 2.49 8.93
C ASP A 212 18.66 3.57 9.08
N ASP A 213 19.07 4.82 8.91
CA ASP A 213 18.18 5.96 9.01
C ASP A 213 17.12 5.91 7.91
N ILE A 214 15.84 6.06 8.30
CA ILE A 214 14.70 6.11 7.37
C ILE A 214 14.77 7.27 6.36
N ALA A 215 15.65 8.24 6.59
CA ALA A 215 15.92 9.34 5.69
C ALA A 215 17.15 9.09 4.79
N SER A 216 17.85 7.97 4.89
CA SER A 216 18.96 7.64 3.98
C SER A 216 18.44 7.21 2.60
N ASP A 217 19.18 7.53 1.55
CA ASP A 217 18.83 7.11 0.19
C ASP A 217 18.75 5.59 0.08
N ASP A 218 19.66 4.87 0.71
CA ASP A 218 19.67 3.40 0.71
C ASP A 218 18.42 2.80 1.37
N PHE A 219 17.92 3.44 2.44
CA PHE A 219 16.67 3.03 3.07
C PHE A 219 15.48 3.28 2.16
N LEU A 220 15.41 4.49 1.57
CA LEU A 220 14.30 4.91 0.70
C LEU A 220 14.25 4.07 -0.59
N ILE A 221 15.41 3.72 -1.17
CA ILE A 221 15.50 2.81 -2.32
C ILE A 221 14.92 1.45 -1.94
N ALA A 222 15.39 0.85 -0.85
CA ALA A 222 14.92 -0.45 -0.41
C ALA A 222 13.42 -0.46 -0.06
N LEU A 223 12.90 0.63 0.52
CA LEU A 223 11.45 0.76 0.79
C LEU A 223 10.66 0.87 -0.52
N ALA A 224 11.12 1.65 -1.48
CA ALA A 224 10.48 1.77 -2.79
C ALA A 224 10.43 0.40 -3.50
N GLU A 225 11.53 -0.34 -3.51
CA GLU A 225 11.60 -1.70 -4.06
C GLU A 225 10.66 -2.67 -3.32
N ALA A 226 10.58 -2.60 -2.00
CA ALA A 226 9.66 -3.41 -1.21
C ALA A 226 8.19 -3.14 -1.56
N LEU A 227 7.79 -1.87 -1.68
CA LEU A 227 6.43 -1.49 -2.06
C LEU A 227 6.10 -1.91 -3.51
N ILE A 228 7.06 -1.85 -4.43
CA ILE A 228 6.91 -2.33 -5.80
C ILE A 228 6.74 -3.85 -5.81
N LEU A 229 7.54 -4.59 -5.04
CA LEU A 229 7.41 -6.05 -4.90
C LEU A 229 6.05 -6.46 -4.32
N SER A 230 5.50 -5.70 -3.35
CA SER A 230 4.15 -5.91 -2.83
C SER A 230 3.10 -5.78 -3.93
N GLY A 231 3.18 -4.72 -4.75
CA GLY A 231 2.29 -4.55 -5.91
C GLY A 231 2.41 -5.68 -6.93
N MET A 232 3.64 -6.10 -7.24
CA MET A 232 3.90 -7.22 -8.14
C MET A 232 3.37 -8.55 -7.58
N ALA A 233 3.45 -8.77 -6.27
CA ALA A 233 2.88 -9.96 -5.62
C ALA A 233 1.37 -10.07 -5.87
N MET A 234 0.64 -8.96 -5.71
CA MET A 234 -0.79 -8.91 -6.01
C MET A 234 -1.09 -9.14 -7.49
N SER A 235 -0.29 -8.57 -8.39
CA SER A 235 -0.44 -8.77 -9.83
C SER A 235 -0.25 -10.23 -10.23
N VAL A 236 0.78 -10.88 -9.68
CA VAL A 236 1.08 -12.31 -9.92
C VAL A 236 -0.02 -13.23 -9.39
N ALA A 237 -0.53 -12.90 -8.20
CA ALA A 237 -1.61 -13.67 -7.56
C ALA A 237 -2.98 -13.47 -8.25
N GLY A 238 -3.19 -12.36 -8.96
CA GLY A 238 -4.51 -11.94 -9.44
C GLY A 238 -5.49 -11.58 -8.32
N THR A 239 -4.98 -11.35 -7.12
CA THR A 239 -5.73 -11.01 -5.91
C THR A 239 -4.85 -10.24 -4.95
N SER A 240 -5.44 -9.48 -4.03
CA SER A 240 -4.70 -8.78 -2.98
C SER A 240 -4.30 -9.68 -1.78
N ARG A 241 -4.60 -10.98 -1.81
CA ARG A 241 -4.30 -11.93 -0.73
C ARG A 241 -2.86 -11.88 -0.21
N PRO A 242 -1.80 -11.80 -1.04
CA PRO A 242 -0.42 -11.82 -0.52
C PRO A 242 -0.08 -10.61 0.35
N CYS A 243 -0.83 -9.49 0.20
CA CYS A 243 -0.56 -8.23 0.91
C CYS A 243 -1.74 -7.77 1.79
N SER A 244 -2.89 -8.46 1.78
CA SER A 244 -4.12 -8.01 2.43
C SER A 244 -4.82 -9.17 3.12
N GLY A 245 -4.68 -9.27 4.45
CA GLY A 245 -5.33 -10.22 5.34
C GLY A 245 -6.15 -9.51 6.43
N ALA A 246 -6.20 -10.08 7.63
CA ALA A 246 -6.87 -9.52 8.80
C ALA A 246 -6.42 -8.08 9.10
N CYS A 247 -5.13 -7.78 8.91
CA CYS A 247 -4.59 -6.43 9.06
C CYS A 247 -5.38 -5.40 8.23
N HIS A 248 -5.72 -5.74 6.99
CA HIS A 248 -6.45 -4.84 6.09
C HIS A 248 -7.97 -4.84 6.32
N GLU A 249 -8.55 -5.93 6.78
CA GLU A 249 -9.95 -5.93 7.24
C GLU A 249 -10.13 -4.97 8.42
N ILE A 250 -9.19 -4.99 9.36
CA ILE A 250 -9.16 -4.03 10.49
C ILE A 250 -9.03 -2.59 9.98
N ILE A 251 -8.13 -2.31 9.01
CA ILE A 251 -8.02 -0.97 8.40
C ILE A 251 -9.34 -0.52 7.77
N HIS A 252 -9.97 -1.39 6.97
CA HIS A 252 -11.24 -1.05 6.33
C HIS A 252 -12.32 -0.73 7.36
N SER A 253 -12.38 -1.51 8.43
CA SER A 253 -13.30 -1.27 9.53
C SER A 253 -13.00 0.05 10.25
N ILE A 254 -11.73 0.32 10.60
CA ILE A 254 -11.33 1.58 11.22
C ILE A 254 -11.71 2.76 10.33
N ASN A 255 -11.41 2.69 9.03
CA ASN A 255 -11.74 3.78 8.10
C ASN A 255 -13.26 4.00 7.94
N ALA A 256 -14.07 2.95 8.07
CA ALA A 256 -15.53 3.05 8.02
C ALA A 256 -16.11 3.68 9.29
N LEU A 257 -15.61 3.28 10.46
CA LEU A 257 -16.13 3.71 11.75
C LEU A 257 -15.47 5.03 12.25
N HIS A 258 -14.20 5.22 11.94
CA HIS A 258 -13.36 6.32 12.42
C HIS A 258 -12.51 6.89 11.27
N PRO A 259 -13.11 7.56 10.29
CA PRO A 259 -12.39 8.08 9.13
C PRO A 259 -11.28 9.07 9.53
N THR A 260 -10.15 8.99 8.87
CA THR A 260 -8.99 9.91 9.03
C THR A 260 -8.20 9.83 10.34
N VAL A 261 -8.34 8.76 11.12
CA VAL A 261 -7.59 8.60 12.40
C VAL A 261 -6.09 8.51 12.17
N SER A 262 -5.65 7.75 11.14
CA SER A 262 -4.23 7.50 10.86
C SER A 262 -3.97 7.20 9.38
N ASN A 263 -2.69 7.05 9.01
CA ASN A 263 -2.30 6.65 7.66
C ASN A 263 -2.49 5.14 7.46
N HIS A 264 -2.73 4.74 6.21
CA HIS A 264 -3.00 3.36 5.82
C HIS A 264 -1.97 2.37 6.37
N GLY A 265 -0.69 2.60 6.11
CA GLY A 265 0.36 1.65 6.52
C GLY A 265 0.64 1.67 8.03
N GLU A 266 0.39 2.77 8.75
CA GLU A 266 0.45 2.78 10.22
C GLU A 266 -0.60 1.84 10.80
N LEU A 267 -1.82 1.87 10.25
CA LEU A 267 -2.89 0.94 10.62
C LEU A 267 -2.58 -0.49 10.18
N ALA A 268 -1.92 -0.67 9.01
CA ALA A 268 -1.51 -1.98 8.51
C ALA A 268 -0.50 -2.66 9.45
N GLY A 269 0.51 -1.91 9.90
CA GLY A 269 1.49 -2.39 10.86
C GLY A 269 0.86 -2.78 12.21
N LEU A 270 -0.01 -1.93 12.76
CA LEU A 270 -0.75 -2.22 13.99
C LEU A 270 -1.66 -3.44 13.83
N GLY A 271 -2.41 -3.52 12.73
CA GLY A 271 -3.28 -4.66 12.43
C GLY A 271 -2.51 -5.97 12.26
N ALA A 272 -1.34 -5.94 11.63
CA ALA A 272 -0.46 -7.10 11.49
C ALA A 272 0.09 -7.57 12.85
N LEU A 273 0.48 -6.63 13.71
CA LEU A 273 0.93 -6.93 15.07
C LEU A 273 -0.20 -7.60 15.88
N PHE A 274 -1.42 -7.04 15.80
CA PHE A 274 -2.59 -7.62 16.47
C PHE A 274 -2.95 -9.01 15.92
N ALA A 275 -2.85 -9.23 14.61
CA ALA A 275 -3.10 -10.53 14.00
C ALA A 275 -2.08 -11.59 14.44
N PHE A 276 -0.79 -11.26 14.61
CA PHE A 276 0.20 -12.18 15.19
C PHE A 276 -0.06 -12.46 16.66
N PHE A 277 -0.52 -11.47 17.44
CA PHE A 277 -0.96 -11.68 18.80
C PHE A 277 -2.14 -12.67 18.87
N LEU A 278 -3.17 -12.50 18.01
CA LEU A 278 -4.31 -13.42 17.96
C LEU A 278 -3.93 -14.85 17.57
N ARG A 279 -2.87 -15.03 16.75
CA ARG A 279 -2.31 -16.34 16.36
C ARG A 279 -1.50 -17.01 17.46
N GLU A 280 -1.22 -16.29 18.54
CA GLU A 280 -0.29 -16.74 19.60
C GLU A 280 1.12 -17.06 19.03
N ASP A 281 1.50 -16.42 17.91
CA ASP A 281 2.80 -16.54 17.27
C ASP A 281 3.78 -15.53 17.89
N GLN A 282 4.25 -15.87 19.09
CA GLN A 282 5.11 -15.00 19.87
C GLN A 282 6.41 -14.61 19.12
N PRO A 283 7.11 -15.51 18.40
CA PRO A 283 8.32 -15.14 17.68
C PRO A 283 8.08 -14.05 16.62
N ARG A 284 7.01 -14.17 15.83
CA ARG A 284 6.68 -13.16 14.82
C ARG A 284 6.11 -11.89 15.43
N PHE A 285 5.30 -12.00 16.47
CA PHE A 285 4.83 -10.85 17.24
C PHE A 285 6.00 -9.99 17.72
N ASP A 286 7.01 -10.60 18.40
CA ASP A 286 8.17 -9.90 18.90
C ASP A 286 9.02 -9.28 17.79
N LEU A 287 9.14 -9.96 16.67
CA LEU A 287 9.92 -9.50 15.53
C LEU A 287 9.28 -8.25 14.89
N VAL A 288 7.97 -8.30 14.64
CA VAL A 288 7.20 -7.18 14.10
C VAL A 288 7.16 -6.02 15.09
N LEU A 289 6.89 -6.29 16.37
CA LEU A 289 6.90 -5.28 17.43
C LEU A 289 8.22 -4.51 17.48
N ARG A 290 9.36 -5.21 17.48
CA ARG A 290 10.69 -4.58 17.47
C ARG A 290 10.92 -3.71 16.23
N CYS A 291 10.44 -4.15 15.08
CA CYS A 291 10.57 -3.37 13.85
C CYS A 291 9.71 -2.10 13.91
N LEU A 292 8.45 -2.20 14.30
CA LEU A 292 7.56 -1.05 14.42
C LEU A 292 8.09 -0.02 15.41
N LEU A 293 8.55 -0.46 16.58
CA LEU A 293 9.15 0.42 17.60
C LEU A 293 10.43 1.11 17.10
N ARG A 294 11.31 0.37 16.41
CA ARG A 294 12.57 0.90 15.87
C ARG A 294 12.33 2.07 14.93
N HIS A 295 11.32 1.97 14.10
CA HIS A 295 11.00 2.99 13.11
C HIS A 295 9.95 4.01 13.59
N GLY A 296 9.52 3.94 14.85
CA GLY A 296 8.57 4.87 15.46
C GLY A 296 7.16 4.77 14.87
N LEU A 297 6.73 3.55 14.54
CA LEU A 297 5.36 3.27 14.14
C LEU A 297 4.46 2.97 15.36
N PRO A 298 3.13 3.16 15.21
CA PRO A 298 2.16 2.77 16.21
C PRO A 298 2.21 1.28 16.53
N VAL A 299 2.14 0.94 17.82
CA VAL A 299 2.06 -0.44 18.32
C VAL A 299 0.86 -0.65 19.25
N HIS A 300 0.24 0.44 19.69
CA HIS A 300 -0.92 0.44 20.56
C HIS A 300 -2.09 1.21 19.90
N PRO A 301 -3.36 0.81 20.08
CA PRO A 301 -4.50 1.52 19.49
C PRO A 301 -4.54 3.03 19.83
N ALA A 302 -4.14 3.42 21.05
CA ALA A 302 -4.07 4.83 21.44
C ALA A 302 -3.04 5.65 20.61
N ASP A 303 -2.00 5.02 20.07
CA ASP A 303 -1.00 5.69 19.23
C ASP A 303 -1.61 6.21 17.90
N VAL A 304 -2.72 5.60 17.49
CA VAL A 304 -3.52 6.02 16.32
C VAL A 304 -4.79 6.77 16.72
N GLY A 305 -4.96 7.12 17.98
CA GLY A 305 -6.09 7.89 18.46
C GLY A 305 -7.37 7.11 18.72
N LEU A 306 -7.28 5.77 18.85
CA LEU A 306 -8.42 4.90 19.19
C LEU A 306 -8.33 4.48 20.65
N ASP A 307 -9.45 4.58 21.37
CA ASP A 307 -9.58 3.92 22.65
C ASP A 307 -9.83 2.40 22.50
N GLU A 308 -9.82 1.69 23.64
CA GLU A 308 -9.97 0.23 23.64
C GLU A 308 -11.31 -0.23 23.07
N GLU A 309 -12.40 0.52 23.35
CA GLU A 309 -13.73 0.18 22.86
C GLU A 309 -13.85 0.44 21.35
N GLN A 310 -13.32 1.55 20.87
CA GLN A 310 -13.28 1.87 19.44
C GLN A 310 -12.49 0.84 18.64
N PHE A 311 -11.34 0.38 19.18
CA PHE A 311 -10.55 -0.67 18.54
C PHE A 311 -11.28 -2.02 18.58
N LEU A 312 -11.93 -2.37 19.70
CA LEU A 312 -12.77 -3.57 19.81
C LEU A 312 -13.88 -3.58 18.75
N GLU A 313 -14.62 -2.47 18.63
CA GLU A 313 -15.67 -2.35 17.61
C GLU A 313 -15.12 -2.53 16.20
N ALA A 314 -13.97 -1.92 15.92
CA ALA A 314 -13.33 -2.05 14.63
C ALA A 314 -12.92 -3.50 14.32
N VAL A 315 -12.37 -4.22 15.29
CA VAL A 315 -11.97 -5.64 15.11
C VAL A 315 -13.20 -6.53 14.91
N LEU A 316 -14.27 -6.33 15.67
CA LEU A 316 -15.51 -7.10 15.53
C LEU A 316 -16.22 -6.86 14.20
N HIS A 317 -16.13 -5.64 13.67
CA HIS A 317 -16.73 -5.28 12.38
C HIS A 317 -15.85 -5.69 11.18
N ALA A 318 -14.54 -5.92 11.39
CA ALA A 318 -13.57 -6.16 10.34
C ALA A 318 -13.96 -7.28 9.36
N PRO A 319 -14.44 -8.48 9.78
CA PRO A 319 -14.90 -9.54 8.88
C PRO A 319 -15.99 -9.09 7.89
N ALA A 320 -16.90 -8.21 8.32
CA ALA A 320 -17.96 -7.71 7.46
C ALA A 320 -17.46 -6.81 6.31
N THR A 321 -16.24 -6.27 6.40
CA THR A 321 -15.64 -5.43 5.35
C THR A 321 -15.17 -6.22 4.13
N ARG A 322 -14.91 -7.52 4.30
CA ARG A 322 -14.44 -8.44 3.26
C ARG A 322 -15.06 -9.84 3.43
N PRO A 323 -16.36 -10.00 3.24
CA PRO A 323 -17.09 -11.24 3.58
C PRO A 323 -16.62 -12.49 2.81
N ASP A 324 -15.91 -12.30 1.68
CA ASP A 324 -15.35 -13.40 0.89
C ASP A 324 -13.95 -13.84 1.38
N ARG A 325 -13.42 -13.21 2.43
CA ARG A 325 -12.13 -13.56 2.99
C ARG A 325 -12.25 -14.51 4.17
N TYR A 326 -11.19 -15.27 4.36
CA TYR A 326 -10.98 -16.09 5.54
C TYR A 326 -9.61 -15.78 6.11
N THR A 327 -9.59 -15.21 7.29
CA THR A 327 -8.42 -14.75 8.01
C THR A 327 -8.40 -15.32 9.42
N ILE A 328 -7.49 -14.87 10.27
CA ILE A 328 -7.47 -15.26 11.68
C ILE A 328 -8.74 -14.79 12.42
N LEU A 329 -9.39 -13.73 11.97
CA LEU A 329 -10.61 -13.20 12.59
C LEU A 329 -11.78 -14.18 12.42
N GLU A 330 -12.03 -14.63 11.18
CA GLU A 330 -13.07 -15.63 10.89
C GLU A 330 -12.70 -17.03 11.43
N HIS A 331 -11.40 -17.32 11.51
CA HIS A 331 -10.95 -18.60 12.04
C HIS A 331 -11.23 -18.75 13.53
N LEU A 332 -10.98 -17.72 14.30
CA LEU A 332 -11.22 -17.70 15.75
C LEU A 332 -12.69 -17.51 16.07
N ASP A 333 -13.43 -16.75 15.25
CA ASP A 333 -14.86 -16.46 15.40
C ASP A 333 -15.25 -16.09 16.85
N LEU A 334 -14.46 -15.18 17.45
CA LEU A 334 -14.62 -14.82 18.86
C LEU A 334 -15.82 -13.92 19.08
N GLY A 335 -16.62 -14.24 20.08
CA GLY A 335 -17.66 -13.36 20.56
C GLY A 335 -17.11 -12.08 21.20
N ARG A 336 -17.99 -11.07 21.41
CA ARG A 336 -17.60 -9.75 21.93
C ARG A 336 -16.80 -9.81 23.23
N GLU A 337 -17.20 -10.67 24.18
CA GLU A 337 -16.53 -10.74 25.49
C GLU A 337 -15.12 -11.33 25.36
N ASP A 338 -14.95 -12.39 24.57
CA ASP A 338 -13.66 -13.03 24.35
C ASP A 338 -12.72 -12.09 23.55
N MET A 339 -13.24 -11.41 22.52
CA MET A 339 -12.48 -10.44 21.76
C MET A 339 -12.07 -9.23 22.63
N ARG A 340 -12.95 -8.76 23.53
CA ARG A 340 -12.64 -7.73 24.52
C ARG A 340 -11.46 -8.14 25.41
N ALA A 341 -11.46 -9.37 25.91
CA ALA A 341 -10.35 -9.89 26.70
C ALA A 341 -9.04 -9.90 25.91
N ARG A 342 -9.06 -10.28 24.61
CA ARG A 342 -7.90 -10.25 23.74
C ARG A 342 -7.42 -8.81 23.48
N VAL A 343 -8.32 -7.86 23.21
CA VAL A 343 -7.97 -6.45 22.98
C VAL A 343 -7.35 -5.83 24.25
N THR A 344 -7.94 -6.09 25.43
CA THR A 344 -7.38 -5.63 26.71
C THR A 344 -5.98 -6.21 26.95
N GLN A 345 -5.79 -7.53 26.74
CA GLN A 345 -4.48 -8.18 26.86
C GLN A 345 -3.44 -7.60 25.90
N PHE A 346 -3.81 -7.41 24.64
CA PHE A 346 -2.95 -6.77 23.64
C PHE A 346 -2.55 -5.36 24.06
N GLY A 347 -3.52 -4.57 24.54
CA GLY A 347 -3.29 -3.23 25.05
C GLY A 347 -2.29 -3.23 26.23
N GLN A 348 -2.40 -4.18 27.15
CA GLN A 348 -1.45 -4.30 28.28
C GLN A 348 -0.03 -4.63 27.81
N LEU A 349 0.12 -5.53 26.82
CA LEU A 349 1.44 -5.92 26.26
C LEU A 349 2.12 -4.78 25.50
N THR A 350 1.34 -3.93 24.83
CA THR A 350 1.87 -2.87 23.95
C THR A 350 1.96 -1.49 24.64
N ARG A 351 1.52 -1.35 25.90
CA ARG A 351 1.77 -0.15 26.70
C ARG A 351 3.25 -0.02 27.10
N PRO A 352 3.74 1.19 27.41
CA PRO A 352 5.14 1.42 27.78
C PRO A 352 5.67 0.50 28.87
N ASP A 353 4.86 0.18 29.88
CA ASP A 353 5.25 -0.72 30.97
C ASP A 353 5.33 -2.18 30.51
N GLY A 354 4.41 -2.62 29.65
CA GLY A 354 4.43 -3.95 29.03
C GLY A 354 5.63 -4.13 28.09
N LEU A 355 5.96 -3.10 27.31
CA LEU A 355 7.10 -3.09 26.39
C LEU A 355 8.46 -3.24 27.13
N ARG A 356 8.60 -2.69 28.34
CA ARG A 356 9.80 -2.88 29.18
C ARG A 356 9.99 -4.35 29.56
N LEU A 357 8.91 -5.03 29.95
CA LEU A 357 8.95 -6.45 30.30
C LEU A 357 9.34 -7.35 29.12
N VAL A 358 8.83 -7.03 27.92
CA VAL A 358 9.20 -7.76 26.69
C VAL A 358 10.66 -7.55 26.34
N GLN A 359 11.21 -6.34 26.52
CA GLN A 359 12.62 -6.03 26.27
C GLN A 359 13.57 -6.69 27.27
N GLU A 360 13.15 -6.84 28.53
CA GLU A 360 13.96 -7.51 29.58
C GLU A 360 13.98 -9.03 29.40
N ALA A 361 12.88 -9.63 28.95
CA ALA A 361 12.78 -11.06 28.71
C ALA A 361 13.57 -11.55 27.46
N THR A 362 13.98 -10.62 26.59
CA THR A 362 14.71 -10.90 25.34
C THR A 362 16.21 -10.58 25.41
N ARG A 363 16.72 -10.15 26.59
CA ARG A 363 18.15 -10.01 26.91
C ARG A 363 18.67 -11.26 27.54
#